data_e071ae261b619ce099069fcececd75ae
#
_entry.id   e071ae261b619ce099069fcececd75ae
#
_cell.length_a   1.000
_cell.length_b   1.000
_cell.length_c   1.000
_cell.angle_alpha   90.00
_cell.angle_beta   90.00
_cell.angle_gamma   90.00
#
_symmetry.space_group_name_H-M   'P 1'
#
loop_
_entity.id
_entity.type
_entity.pdbx_description
1 polymer ?
#
loop_
_entity_poly.entity_id
_entity_poly.type
_entity_poly.pdbx_seq_one_letter_code
_entity_poly.pdbx_strand_id
1 'polypeptide(L)'
;MPSLVGSEMCIRDRVLAAGAITRLMYGKTDVIQMLNGAIGGLVAITAEPLAPSPFAAILIGAIGGLIVVFGTKLLFSFKLDDVVGAIPAHLFAGIWGTLAVPLTNTDATFSAQLIGVLAVNIFVFGVSYIVWSVMKGMFGIRLSKEAETKGTDVTETGVIAYAIRD
;
A
#
# COMPACT_ATOMS: atom_id res chain seq x y z
N MET A 1 25.23 11.31 11.49
CA MET A 1 24.21 10.34 11.10
C MET A 1 22.78 10.88 11.34
N PRO A 2 22.37 11.95 10.66
CA PRO A 2 21.00 12.50 10.83
C PRO A 2 19.91 11.68 10.15
N SER A 3 20.28 10.83 9.16
CA SER A 3 19.31 10.11 8.32
C SER A 3 18.55 8.97 9.03
N LEU A 4 19.17 8.28 9.99
CA LEU A 4 18.51 7.18 10.72
C LEU A 4 17.46 7.69 11.72
N VAL A 5 17.76 8.77 12.44
CA VAL A 5 16.83 9.40 13.40
C VAL A 5 15.60 9.96 12.67
N GLY A 6 15.78 10.54 11.47
CA GLY A 6 14.69 11.04 10.65
C GLY A 6 13.75 9.92 10.16
N SER A 7 14.31 8.77 9.73
CA SER A 7 13.50 7.65 9.25
C SER A 7 12.72 6.95 10.39
N GLU A 8 13.32 6.80 11.57
CA GLU A 8 12.61 6.19 12.71
C GLU A 8 11.46 7.07 13.22
N MET A 9 11.66 8.37 13.30
CA MET A 9 10.57 9.30 13.64
C MET A 9 9.45 9.26 12.62
N CYS A 10 9.79 9.24 11.34
CA CYS A 10 8.82 9.15 10.26
C CYS A 10 7.98 7.85 10.31
N ILE A 11 8.55 6.70 10.66
CA ILE A 11 7.80 5.44 10.79
C ILE A 11 6.77 5.54 11.92
N ARG A 12 7.15 6.08 13.08
CA ARG A 12 6.27 6.21 14.24
C ARG A 12 5.05 7.10 13.94
N ASP A 13 5.25 8.22 13.28
CA ASP A 13 4.18 9.19 12.99
C ASP A 13 3.15 8.64 12.01
N ARG A 14 3.56 7.81 11.05
CA ARG A 14 2.69 7.16 10.07
C ARG A 14 1.82 6.08 10.70
N VAL A 15 2.42 5.26 11.57
CA VAL A 15 1.70 4.25 12.35
C VAL A 15 0.65 4.92 13.23
N LEU A 16 1.02 6.03 13.91
CA LEU A 16 0.12 6.80 14.75
C LEU A 16 -1.02 7.44 13.95
N ALA A 17 -0.74 7.99 12.76
CA ALA A 17 -1.76 8.57 11.90
C ALA A 17 -2.79 7.52 11.45
N ALA A 18 -2.33 6.36 10.96
CA ALA A 18 -3.20 5.26 10.58
C ALA A 18 -3.98 4.69 11.78
N GLY A 19 -3.32 4.54 12.93
CA GLY A 19 -3.95 4.06 14.16
C GLY A 19 -5.03 5.02 14.70
N ALA A 20 -4.74 6.32 14.70
CA ALA A 20 -5.69 7.33 15.13
C ALA A 20 -6.93 7.37 14.25
N ILE A 21 -6.75 7.36 12.92
CA ILE A 21 -7.88 7.42 11.99
C ILE A 21 -8.74 6.14 12.05
N THR A 22 -8.11 4.96 12.16
CA THR A 22 -8.87 3.70 12.29
C THR A 22 -9.68 3.68 13.61
N ARG A 23 -9.11 4.19 14.70
CA ARG A 23 -9.82 4.33 15.97
C ARG A 23 -11.01 5.30 15.88
N LEU A 24 -10.83 6.41 15.17
CA LEU A 24 -11.92 7.38 14.95
C LEU A 24 -13.03 6.78 14.06
N MET A 25 -12.66 6.00 13.02
CA MET A 25 -13.62 5.45 12.07
C MET A 25 -14.35 4.20 12.60
N TYR A 26 -13.66 3.34 13.34
CA TYR A 26 -14.17 2.01 13.72
C TYR A 26 -14.32 1.83 15.24
N GLY A 27 -13.96 2.82 16.03
CA GLY A 27 -13.97 2.72 17.50
C GLY A 27 -12.86 1.83 18.07
N LYS A 28 -12.11 1.13 17.24
CA LYS A 28 -11.00 0.24 17.57
C LYS A 28 -9.82 0.51 16.65
N THR A 29 -8.62 0.31 17.17
CA THR A 29 -7.40 0.42 16.38
C THR A 29 -7.20 -0.86 15.56
N ASP A 30 -7.04 -0.71 14.26
CA ASP A 30 -6.75 -1.81 13.35
C ASP A 30 -5.24 -1.94 13.15
N VAL A 31 -4.67 -3.04 13.66
CA VAL A 31 -3.21 -3.29 13.62
C VAL A 31 -2.72 -3.50 12.18
N ILE A 32 -3.50 -4.17 11.33
CA ILE A 32 -3.13 -4.40 9.92
C ILE A 32 -3.07 -3.06 9.19
N GLN A 33 -4.05 -2.21 9.38
CA GLN A 33 -4.07 -0.87 8.81
C GLN A 33 -2.93 0.01 9.33
N MET A 34 -2.53 -0.13 10.59
CA MET A 34 -1.38 0.57 11.15
C MET A 34 -0.07 0.15 10.47
N LEU A 35 0.14 -1.16 10.29
CA LEU A 35 1.32 -1.70 9.63
C LEU A 35 1.36 -1.29 8.15
N ASN A 36 0.25 -1.40 7.45
CA ASN A 36 0.14 -0.94 6.06
C ASN A 36 0.29 0.59 5.95
N GLY A 37 -0.19 1.35 6.92
CA GLY A 37 0.04 2.79 7.01
C GLY A 37 1.51 3.15 7.18
N ALA A 38 2.27 2.36 7.96
CA ALA A 38 3.72 2.52 8.05
C ALA A 38 4.40 2.28 6.70
N ILE A 39 4.03 1.20 6.01
CA ILE A 39 4.55 0.86 4.68
C ILE A 39 4.21 1.97 3.68
N GLY A 40 2.94 2.37 3.58
CA GLY A 40 2.49 3.40 2.64
C GLY A 40 3.13 4.76 2.89
N GLY A 41 3.36 5.12 4.15
CA GLY A 41 4.11 6.32 4.47
C GLY A 41 5.59 6.23 4.08
N LEU A 42 6.24 5.06 4.22
CA LEU A 42 7.59 4.83 3.71
C LEU A 42 7.62 4.92 2.18
N VAL A 43 6.68 4.25 1.51
CA VAL A 43 6.54 4.32 0.05
C VAL A 43 6.37 5.76 -0.43
N ALA A 44 5.56 6.55 0.25
CA ALA A 44 5.33 7.96 -0.12
C ALA A 44 6.60 8.81 -0.10
N ILE A 45 7.57 8.52 0.78
CA ILE A 45 8.80 9.31 0.87
C ILE A 45 9.95 8.78 -0.01
N THR A 46 9.83 7.57 -0.57
CA THR A 46 10.90 6.96 -1.36
C THR A 46 11.15 7.65 -2.70
N ALA A 47 10.19 8.42 -3.21
CA ALA A 47 10.35 9.14 -4.48
C ALA A 47 11.42 10.25 -4.39
N GLU A 48 11.59 10.88 -3.21
CA GLU A 48 12.59 11.92 -2.99
C GLU A 48 13.05 11.91 -1.51
N PRO A 49 13.96 11.00 -1.14
CA PRO A 49 14.33 10.81 0.27
C PRO A 49 15.28 11.87 0.82
N LEU A 50 15.93 12.67 -0.03
CA LEU A 50 17.01 13.58 0.36
C LEU A 50 16.60 15.06 0.38
N ALA A 51 15.62 15.47 -0.43
CA ALA A 51 15.23 16.87 -0.57
C ALA A 51 14.30 17.36 0.55
N PRO A 52 13.34 16.56 1.08
CA PRO A 52 12.40 17.07 2.08
C PRO A 52 13.09 17.38 3.40
N SER A 53 12.71 18.51 4.01
CA SER A 53 13.02 18.74 5.42
C SER A 53 12.39 17.64 6.30
N PRO A 54 12.88 17.37 7.52
CA PRO A 54 12.28 16.38 8.42
C PRO A 54 10.78 16.60 8.63
N PHE A 55 10.34 17.84 8.74
CA PHE A 55 8.93 18.18 8.90
C PHE A 55 8.10 17.85 7.64
N ALA A 56 8.61 18.20 6.46
CA ALA A 56 7.95 17.85 5.19
C ALA A 56 7.87 16.32 4.99
N ALA A 57 8.94 15.59 5.33
CA ALA A 57 8.94 14.13 5.29
C ALA A 57 7.88 13.50 6.20
N ILE A 58 7.69 14.05 7.40
CA ILE A 58 6.63 13.63 8.33
C ILE A 58 5.25 13.85 7.69
N LEU A 59 5.00 15.03 7.13
CA LEU A 59 3.71 15.35 6.50
C LEU A 59 3.42 14.47 5.28
N ILE A 60 4.38 14.32 4.37
CA ILE A 60 4.23 13.47 3.17
C ILE A 60 3.95 12.02 3.59
N GLY A 61 4.69 11.52 4.56
CA GLY A 61 4.50 10.17 5.07
C GLY A 61 3.19 9.97 5.83
N ALA A 62 2.77 10.93 6.64
CA ALA A 62 1.49 10.87 7.36
C ALA A 62 0.31 10.83 6.37
N ILE A 63 0.34 11.65 5.33
CA ILE A 63 -0.67 11.62 4.25
C ILE A 63 -0.64 10.26 3.55
N GLY A 64 0.54 9.69 3.27
CA GLY A 64 0.68 8.33 2.73
C GLY A 64 -0.01 7.28 3.62
N GLY A 65 0.18 7.36 4.93
CA GLY A 65 -0.52 6.49 5.90
C GLY A 65 -2.04 6.64 5.88
N LEU A 66 -2.54 7.88 5.78
CA LEU A 66 -3.99 8.14 5.64
C LEU A 66 -4.54 7.59 4.32
N ILE A 67 -3.81 7.75 3.22
CA ILE A 67 -4.18 7.21 1.90
C ILE A 67 -4.38 5.70 1.97
N VAL A 68 -3.56 4.98 2.72
CA VAL A 68 -3.73 3.53 2.91
C VAL A 68 -5.07 3.20 3.55
N VAL A 69 -5.45 3.87 4.63
CA VAL A 69 -6.71 3.59 5.34
C VAL A 69 -7.92 3.89 4.45
N PHE A 70 -7.93 5.06 3.82
CA PHE A 70 -9.04 5.44 2.93
C PHE A 70 -9.05 4.62 1.63
N GLY A 71 -7.88 4.31 1.08
CA GLY A 71 -7.72 3.48 -0.11
C GLY A 71 -8.23 2.06 0.10
N THR A 72 -7.95 1.45 1.25
CA THR A 72 -8.51 0.14 1.61
C THR A 72 -10.04 0.19 1.64
N LYS A 73 -10.61 1.19 2.30
CA LYS A 73 -12.07 1.37 2.33
C LYS A 73 -12.66 1.56 0.93
N LEU A 74 -11.97 2.30 0.06
CA LEU A 74 -12.38 2.51 -1.32
C LEU A 74 -12.40 1.20 -2.11
N LEU A 75 -11.36 0.36 -2.00
CA LEU A 75 -11.30 -0.94 -2.65
C LEU A 75 -12.43 -1.85 -2.20
N PHE A 76 -12.72 -1.92 -0.91
CA PHE A 76 -13.87 -2.67 -0.40
C PHE A 76 -15.20 -2.18 -0.97
N SER A 77 -15.37 -0.87 -1.17
CA SER A 77 -16.60 -0.32 -1.78
C SER A 77 -16.76 -0.75 -3.24
N PHE A 78 -15.67 -0.98 -3.95
CA PHE A 78 -15.64 -1.54 -5.30
C PHE A 78 -15.70 -3.08 -5.34
N LYS A 79 -15.76 -3.73 -4.18
CA LYS A 79 -15.71 -5.20 -4.05
C LYS A 79 -14.45 -5.81 -4.66
N LEU A 80 -13.35 -5.07 -4.61
CA LEU A 80 -12.03 -5.55 -4.97
C LEU A 80 -11.36 -6.12 -3.73
N ASP A 81 -10.95 -7.38 -3.83
CA ASP A 81 -10.23 -8.06 -2.77
C ASP A 81 -8.74 -7.73 -2.85
N ASP A 82 -8.21 -7.26 -1.75
CA ASP A 82 -6.77 -7.00 -1.56
C ASP A 82 -6.39 -7.54 -0.19
N VAL A 83 -6.01 -8.81 -0.18
CA VAL A 83 -5.81 -9.62 1.04
C VAL A 83 -4.86 -8.98 2.04
N VAL A 84 -3.81 -8.31 1.55
CA VAL A 84 -2.76 -7.73 2.40
C VAL A 84 -2.74 -6.20 2.37
N GLY A 85 -3.62 -5.55 1.62
CA GLY A 85 -3.63 -4.10 1.46
C GLY A 85 -2.48 -3.58 0.59
N ALA A 86 -2.03 -4.37 -0.39
CA ALA A 86 -0.90 -4.02 -1.24
C ALA A 86 -1.19 -2.83 -2.16
N ILE A 87 -2.40 -2.74 -2.72
CA ILE A 87 -2.79 -1.66 -3.63
C ILE A 87 -2.74 -0.30 -2.93
N PRO A 88 -3.39 -0.09 -1.77
CA PRO A 88 -3.31 1.19 -1.07
C PRO A 88 -1.90 1.52 -0.59
N ALA A 89 -1.17 0.53 -0.06
CA ALA A 89 0.14 0.74 0.52
C ALA A 89 1.23 1.06 -0.51
N HIS A 90 1.14 0.49 -1.72
CA HIS A 90 2.17 0.67 -2.75
C HIS A 90 1.68 1.56 -3.90
N LEU A 91 0.54 1.27 -4.53
CA LEU A 91 0.08 2.03 -5.68
C LEU A 91 -0.40 3.43 -5.28
N PHE A 92 -1.36 3.53 -4.35
CA PHE A 92 -1.92 4.84 -4.02
C PHE A 92 -0.91 5.73 -3.28
N ALA A 93 -0.18 5.16 -2.31
CA ALA A 93 0.86 5.89 -1.59
C ALA A 93 2.05 6.24 -2.50
N GLY A 94 2.40 5.38 -3.47
CA GLY A 94 3.45 5.65 -4.45
C GLY A 94 3.09 6.76 -5.43
N ILE A 95 1.85 6.78 -5.93
CA ILE A 95 1.32 7.88 -6.75
C ILE A 95 1.41 9.19 -5.97
N TRP A 96 0.93 9.19 -4.72
CA TRP A 96 1.02 10.36 -3.85
C TRP A 96 2.46 10.82 -3.65
N GLY A 97 3.37 9.92 -3.29
CA GLY A 97 4.78 10.24 -3.05
C GLY A 97 5.45 10.86 -4.29
N THR A 98 5.21 10.27 -5.46
CA THR A 98 5.77 10.78 -6.72
C THR A 98 5.21 12.17 -7.05
N LEU A 99 3.92 12.41 -6.86
CA LEU A 99 3.29 13.71 -7.11
C LEU A 99 3.67 14.76 -6.05
N ALA A 100 4.13 14.34 -4.88
CA ALA A 100 4.59 15.24 -3.81
C ALA A 100 6.03 15.75 -4.02
N VAL A 101 6.83 15.12 -4.89
CA VAL A 101 8.22 15.53 -5.14
C VAL A 101 8.38 17.03 -5.46
N PRO A 102 7.57 17.64 -6.34
CA PRO A 102 7.70 19.06 -6.65
C PRO A 102 7.40 20.00 -5.47
N LEU A 103 6.85 19.51 -4.38
CA LEU A 103 6.61 20.34 -3.18
C LEU A 103 7.89 20.58 -2.38
N THR A 104 8.88 19.73 -2.55
CA THR A 104 10.14 19.77 -1.78
C THR A 104 11.39 19.88 -2.66
N ASN A 105 11.26 19.62 -3.95
CA ASN A 105 12.35 19.69 -4.92
C ASN A 105 11.97 20.63 -6.08
N THR A 106 12.66 21.75 -6.18
CA THR A 106 12.41 22.79 -7.21
C THR A 106 12.83 22.36 -8.61
N ASP A 107 13.69 21.33 -8.74
CA ASP A 107 14.15 20.81 -10.03
C ASP A 107 13.12 19.86 -10.66
N ALA A 108 12.13 19.41 -9.89
CA ALA A 108 11.05 18.55 -10.35
C ALA A 108 9.79 19.36 -10.71
N THR A 109 9.12 18.96 -11.79
CA THR A 109 7.84 19.58 -12.19
C THR A 109 6.68 18.61 -12.02
N PHE A 110 5.53 19.13 -11.62
CA PHE A 110 4.33 18.30 -11.44
C PHE A 110 3.92 17.58 -12.72
N SER A 111 4.05 18.22 -13.88
CA SER A 111 3.73 17.62 -15.18
C SER A 111 4.64 16.43 -15.50
N ALA A 112 5.95 16.53 -15.23
CA ALA A 112 6.87 15.43 -15.45
C ALA A 112 6.56 14.24 -14.52
N GLN A 113 6.26 14.50 -13.25
CA GLN A 113 5.87 13.46 -12.30
C GLN A 113 4.56 12.77 -12.70
N LEU A 114 3.57 13.55 -13.16
CA LEU A 114 2.30 12.99 -13.62
C LEU A 114 2.48 12.11 -14.87
N ILE A 115 3.29 12.55 -15.84
CA ILE A 115 3.60 11.73 -17.03
C ILE A 115 4.32 10.44 -16.61
N GLY A 116 5.29 10.53 -15.71
CA GLY A 116 6.00 9.36 -15.19
C GLY A 116 5.05 8.37 -14.50
N VAL A 117 4.19 8.85 -13.62
CA VAL A 117 3.17 8.04 -12.94
C VAL A 117 2.27 7.34 -13.96
N LEU A 118 1.72 8.07 -14.93
CA LEU A 118 0.85 7.49 -15.95
C LEU A 118 1.57 6.46 -16.80
N ALA A 119 2.78 6.76 -17.28
CA ALA A 119 3.56 5.86 -18.12
C ALA A 119 3.87 4.54 -17.39
N VAL A 120 4.36 4.62 -16.15
CA VAL A 120 4.67 3.43 -15.33
C VAL A 120 3.41 2.62 -15.04
N ASN A 121 2.31 3.26 -14.64
CA ASN A 121 1.07 2.55 -14.33
C ASN A 121 0.49 1.85 -15.56
N ILE A 122 0.45 2.51 -16.72
CA ILE A 122 -0.04 1.90 -17.97
C ILE A 122 0.85 0.71 -18.36
N PHE A 123 2.17 0.87 -18.30
CA PHE A 123 3.10 -0.19 -18.64
C PHE A 123 2.95 -1.40 -17.70
N VAL A 124 3.02 -1.18 -16.39
CA VAL A 124 2.95 -2.26 -15.39
C VAL A 124 1.60 -2.97 -15.44
N PHE A 125 0.49 -2.22 -15.53
CA PHE A 125 -0.84 -2.81 -15.64
C PHE A 125 -0.98 -3.63 -16.92
N GLY A 126 -0.55 -3.10 -18.06
CA GLY A 126 -0.63 -3.78 -19.36
C GLY A 126 0.20 -5.07 -19.37
N VAL A 127 1.46 -5.01 -18.95
CA VAL A 127 2.33 -6.19 -18.89
C VAL A 127 1.79 -7.23 -17.90
N SER A 128 1.40 -6.81 -16.70
CA SER A 128 0.83 -7.71 -15.70
C SER A 128 -0.45 -8.38 -16.22
N TYR A 129 -1.33 -7.62 -16.85
CA TYR A 129 -2.55 -8.17 -17.42
C TYR A 129 -2.27 -9.26 -18.46
N ILE A 130 -1.29 -9.03 -19.36
CA ILE A 130 -0.87 -10.01 -20.37
C ILE A 130 -0.32 -11.26 -19.67
N VAL A 131 0.63 -11.10 -18.74
CA VAL A 131 1.26 -12.22 -18.04
C VAL A 131 0.22 -13.07 -17.31
N TRP A 132 -0.64 -12.43 -16.51
CA TRP A 132 -1.68 -13.15 -15.76
C TRP A 132 -2.72 -13.82 -16.68
N SER A 133 -3.04 -13.20 -17.82
CA SER A 133 -3.95 -13.80 -18.80
C SER A 133 -3.35 -15.06 -19.44
N VAL A 134 -2.06 -15.03 -19.78
CA VAL A 134 -1.34 -16.19 -20.30
C VAL A 134 -1.27 -17.30 -19.24
N MET A 135 -0.87 -16.97 -18.03
CA MET A 135 -0.81 -17.95 -16.94
C MET A 135 -2.17 -18.59 -16.65
N LYS A 136 -3.24 -17.79 -16.65
CA LYS A 136 -4.60 -18.28 -16.48
C LYS A 136 -4.99 -19.27 -17.59
N GLY A 137 -4.58 -19.00 -18.84
CA GLY A 137 -4.87 -19.89 -19.98
C GLY A 137 -4.06 -21.18 -19.97
N MET A 138 -2.82 -21.14 -19.46
CA MET A 138 -1.91 -22.30 -19.48
C MET A 138 -2.06 -23.22 -18.27
N PHE A 139 -2.17 -22.67 -17.06
CA PHE A 139 -2.09 -23.43 -15.81
C PHE A 139 -3.39 -23.39 -14.99
N GLY A 140 -4.26 -22.41 -15.26
CA GLY A 140 -5.33 -22.07 -14.34
C GLY A 140 -4.77 -21.40 -13.09
N ILE A 141 -5.33 -20.26 -12.68
CA ILE A 141 -4.85 -19.50 -11.51
C ILE A 141 -5.88 -19.49 -10.36
N ARG A 142 -7.01 -20.16 -10.55
CA ARG A 142 -8.05 -20.23 -9.54
C ARG A 142 -8.18 -21.64 -9.00
N LEU A 143 -8.32 -21.76 -7.70
CA LEU A 143 -8.60 -23.00 -7.01
C LEU A 143 -9.99 -23.55 -7.38
N SER A 144 -10.18 -24.85 -7.19
CA SER A 144 -11.50 -25.46 -7.28
C SER A 144 -12.42 -24.90 -6.18
N LYS A 145 -13.73 -24.88 -6.43
CA LYS A 145 -14.71 -24.44 -5.43
C LYS A 145 -14.63 -25.25 -4.12
N GLU A 146 -14.29 -26.52 -4.21
CA GLU A 146 -14.09 -27.40 -3.06
C GLU A 146 -12.88 -26.98 -2.23
N ALA A 147 -11.75 -26.66 -2.89
CA ALA A 147 -10.56 -26.16 -2.24
C ALA A 147 -10.77 -24.78 -1.61
N GLU A 148 -11.51 -23.88 -2.27
CA GLU A 148 -11.89 -22.58 -1.71
C GLU A 148 -12.77 -22.72 -0.44
N THR A 149 -13.69 -23.69 -0.44
CA THR A 149 -14.59 -23.93 0.71
C THR A 149 -13.84 -24.60 1.88
N LYS A 150 -12.94 -25.52 1.58
CA LYS A 150 -12.18 -26.26 2.58
C LYS A 150 -11.04 -25.45 3.20
N GLY A 151 -10.56 -24.45 2.48
CA GLY A 151 -9.42 -23.60 2.86
C GLY A 151 -8.13 -24.00 2.12
N THR A 152 -7.41 -23.01 1.65
CA THR A 152 -6.14 -23.18 0.95
C THR A 152 -5.02 -23.70 1.83
N ASP A 153 -5.05 -23.35 3.11
CA ASP A 153 -4.13 -23.83 4.13
C ASP A 153 -4.17 -25.36 4.24
N VAL A 154 -5.38 -25.94 4.27
CA VAL A 154 -5.57 -27.40 4.35
C VAL A 154 -5.31 -28.08 3.01
N THR A 155 -5.79 -27.51 1.90
CA THR A 155 -5.72 -28.17 0.58
C THR A 155 -4.37 -28.08 -0.08
N GLU A 156 -3.64 -26.96 0.10
CA GLU A 156 -2.34 -26.74 -0.54
C GLU A 156 -1.15 -27.07 0.37
N THR A 157 -1.27 -26.76 1.66
CA THR A 157 -0.15 -26.96 2.61
C THR A 157 -0.38 -28.10 3.60
N GLY A 158 -1.61 -28.57 3.74
CA GLY A 158 -1.98 -29.60 4.72
C GLY A 158 -1.92 -29.14 6.18
N VAL A 159 -1.80 -27.83 6.41
CA VAL A 159 -1.68 -27.23 7.75
C VAL A 159 -2.88 -26.35 8.02
N ILE A 160 -3.48 -26.49 9.19
CA ILE A 160 -4.56 -25.60 9.63
C ILE A 160 -3.92 -24.31 10.15
N ALA A 161 -4.05 -23.21 9.39
CA ALA A 161 -3.51 -21.91 9.77
C ALA A 161 -4.33 -21.21 10.85
N TYR A 162 -5.65 -21.44 10.89
CA TYR A 162 -6.57 -20.84 11.85
C TYR A 162 -7.43 -21.92 12.50
N ALA A 163 -7.27 -22.11 13.82
CA ALA A 163 -8.23 -22.88 14.61
C ALA A 163 -9.28 -21.88 15.16
N ILE A 164 -10.49 -21.89 14.58
CA ILE A 164 -11.62 -21.20 15.19
C ILE A 164 -12.00 -22.06 16.39
N ARG A 165 -11.74 -21.56 17.60
CA ARG A 165 -12.27 -22.17 18.83
C ARG A 165 -13.65 -21.57 19.04
N ASP A 166 -14.67 -22.42 18.95
CA ASP A 166 -16.04 -22.09 19.35
C ASP A 166 -16.10 -21.77 20.85
#